data_6747f640ccfdf3ae6a62a0dcfd2e390d
#
_entry.id   6747f640ccfdf3ae6a62a0dcfd2e390d
#
_cell.length_a   1.000
_cell.length_b   1.000
_cell.length_c   1.000
_cell.angle_alpha   90.00
_cell.angle_beta   90.00
_cell.angle_gamma   90.00
#
_symmetry.space_group_name_H-M   'P 1'
#
loop_
_entity.id
_entity.type
_entity.pdbx_description
1 polymer ?
#
loop_
_entity_poly.entity_id
_entity_poly.type
_entity_poly.pdbx_seq_one_letter_code
_entity_poly.pdbx_strand_id
1 'polypeptide(L)'
;MNYTSTRGTVAVNETYALLHGLAEDGGLYVPSLFPTNCLTYNDVKDKNYQEVAAVVLAKLFPCFSEAHLNEMINSAYSDANFSTRDIAPMHSLLEKVSVLELFHGRTQAFKDMALSLFPYLLVAAKEAEGEKKEVLILTATSGDTGKAALEGFKDVPGTHIQVFYPTDGVSPMQAEQMQKQEGENVNVTAIHGNFDDAQQFLKRLFVDKETAEAVAEKGVMFSSANSINIGRLAPQVVYYVNAYAELVAQGAIHEDEAFNVVVPTGNFGNILAAYYAKKMGIPIGKLVCASNQNNVLTDFFENGTYDMNRPFYTTISPSMDILESSNFE
;
A
#
# COMPACT_ATOMS: atom_id res chain seq x y z
N MET A 1 -2.23 -1.09 19.64
CA MET A 1 -1.43 -2.28 19.18
C MET A 1 0.02 -1.89 19.08
N ASN A 2 0.97 -2.82 19.21
CA ASN A 2 2.38 -2.52 19.00
C ASN A 2 2.84 -3.05 17.64
N TYR A 3 3.81 -2.35 17.06
CA TYR A 3 4.50 -2.73 15.84
C TYR A 3 6.00 -2.90 16.13
N THR A 4 6.65 -3.80 15.42
CA THR A 4 8.10 -4.00 15.50
C THR A 4 8.70 -3.99 14.10
N SER A 5 10.00 -3.66 14.00
CA SER A 5 10.71 -3.83 12.75
C SER A 5 10.86 -5.32 12.40
N THR A 6 10.86 -5.66 11.10
CA THR A 6 11.24 -6.99 10.60
C THR A 6 12.69 -7.36 10.95
N ARG A 7 13.54 -6.38 11.26
CA ARG A 7 14.98 -6.55 11.57
C ARG A 7 15.32 -6.30 13.04
N GLY A 8 14.36 -5.84 13.84
CA GLY A 8 14.59 -5.45 15.23
C GLY A 8 13.47 -5.89 16.17
N THR A 9 13.68 -5.64 17.45
CA THR A 9 12.73 -6.04 18.52
C THR A 9 12.12 -4.85 19.26
N VAL A 10 12.51 -3.62 18.90
CA VAL A 10 11.97 -2.41 19.53
C VAL A 10 10.52 -2.22 19.08
N ALA A 11 9.62 -2.20 20.06
CA ALA A 11 8.21 -1.99 19.80
C ALA A 11 7.87 -0.50 19.78
N VAL A 12 7.07 -0.11 18.80
CA VAL A 12 6.48 1.24 18.65
C VAL A 12 4.97 1.12 18.59
N ASN A 13 4.25 2.22 18.81
CA ASN A 13 2.80 2.24 18.60
C ASN A 13 2.46 2.33 17.09
N GLU A 14 1.21 2.13 16.75
CA GLU A 14 0.74 2.14 15.36
C GLU A 14 0.88 3.52 14.69
N THR A 15 0.67 4.60 15.44
CA THR A 15 0.78 5.98 14.94
C THR A 15 2.22 6.33 14.59
N TYR A 16 3.18 5.90 15.41
CA TYR A 16 4.60 6.04 15.10
C TYR A 16 4.96 5.26 13.82
N ALA A 17 4.51 4.00 13.70
CA ALA A 17 4.78 3.17 12.51
C ALA A 17 4.20 3.77 11.22
N LEU A 18 2.97 4.32 11.29
CA LEU A 18 2.34 5.04 10.17
C LEU A 18 3.13 6.29 9.76
N LEU A 19 3.53 7.08 10.75
CA LEU A 19 4.18 8.37 10.52
C LEU A 19 5.59 8.22 9.94
N HIS A 20 6.38 7.27 10.44
CA HIS A 20 7.77 7.07 10.01
C HIS A 20 7.90 6.17 8.78
N GLY A 21 7.01 5.17 8.63
CA GLY A 21 6.93 4.29 7.47
C GLY A 21 8.04 3.22 7.41
N LEU A 22 9.29 3.55 7.73
CA LEU A 22 10.43 2.64 7.76
C LEU A 22 11.08 2.73 9.15
N ALA A 23 11.52 1.58 9.67
CA ALA A 23 12.23 1.55 10.94
C ALA A 23 13.67 2.05 10.80
N GLU A 24 14.27 2.52 11.91
CA GLU A 24 15.65 3.06 11.93
C GLU A 24 16.71 2.05 11.47
N ASP A 25 16.44 0.75 11.62
CA ASP A 25 17.30 -0.35 11.14
C ASP A 25 17.06 -0.73 9.68
N GLY A 26 16.18 0.01 8.99
CA GLY A 26 15.79 -0.21 7.60
C GLY A 26 14.79 -1.35 7.38
N GLY A 27 14.27 -1.96 8.44
CA GLY A 27 13.21 -2.97 8.39
C GLY A 27 11.82 -2.36 8.26
N LEU A 28 10.83 -3.20 7.94
CA LEU A 28 9.43 -2.81 7.81
C LEU A 28 8.72 -2.92 9.15
N TYR A 29 7.79 -2.00 9.43
CA TYR A 29 6.92 -2.12 10.60
C TYR A 29 5.81 -3.12 10.36
N VAL A 30 5.75 -4.15 11.20
CA VAL A 30 4.72 -5.19 11.22
C VAL A 30 4.09 -5.28 12.61
N PRO A 31 2.80 -5.67 12.74
CA PRO A 31 2.20 -5.89 14.06
C PRO A 31 3.01 -6.89 14.89
N SER A 32 3.44 -6.51 16.09
CA SER A 32 4.19 -7.39 17.01
C SER A 32 3.39 -8.63 17.39
N LEU A 33 2.07 -8.47 17.51
CA LEU A 33 1.10 -9.54 17.67
C LEU A 33 0.04 -9.37 16.59
N PHE A 34 0.11 -10.20 15.54
CA PHE A 34 -0.83 -10.11 14.44
C PHE A 34 -2.23 -10.58 14.85
N PRO A 35 -3.32 -9.83 14.52
CA PRO A 35 -4.69 -10.21 14.85
C PRO A 35 -5.15 -11.42 13.98
N THR A 36 -4.93 -12.63 14.51
CA THR A 36 -5.29 -13.88 13.81
C THR A 36 -6.72 -14.31 14.12
N ASN A 37 -7.42 -14.89 13.12
CA ASN A 37 -8.78 -15.46 13.28
C ASN A 37 -9.75 -14.50 13.99
N CYS A 38 -9.66 -13.22 13.66
CA CYS A 38 -10.43 -12.15 14.30
C CYS A 38 -11.59 -11.63 13.43
N LEU A 39 -11.78 -12.21 12.22
CA LEU A 39 -12.84 -11.90 11.29
C LEU A 39 -13.58 -13.18 10.87
N THR A 40 -14.89 -13.05 10.77
CA THR A 40 -15.81 -14.06 10.24
C THR A 40 -16.71 -13.44 9.18
N TYR A 41 -17.47 -14.24 8.44
CA TYR A 41 -18.47 -13.72 7.48
C TYR A 41 -19.48 -12.80 8.16
N ASN A 42 -19.92 -13.12 9.39
CA ASN A 42 -20.89 -12.31 10.12
C ASN A 42 -20.39 -10.88 10.44
N ASP A 43 -19.09 -10.67 10.52
CA ASP A 43 -18.52 -9.35 10.77
C ASP A 43 -18.63 -8.43 9.54
N VAL A 44 -18.76 -9.01 8.33
CA VAL A 44 -18.71 -8.29 7.05
C VAL A 44 -19.97 -8.48 6.18
N LYS A 45 -20.87 -9.38 6.58
CA LYS A 45 -22.14 -9.65 5.90
C LYS A 45 -22.99 -8.38 5.83
N ASP A 46 -23.64 -8.18 4.67
CA ASP A 46 -24.56 -7.07 4.38
C ASP A 46 -23.94 -5.66 4.59
N LYS A 47 -22.61 -5.55 4.55
CA LYS A 47 -21.87 -4.31 4.69
C LYS A 47 -21.40 -3.79 3.33
N ASN A 48 -21.40 -2.47 3.17
CA ASN A 48 -20.73 -1.81 2.05
C ASN A 48 -19.21 -1.76 2.27
N TYR A 49 -18.48 -1.33 1.23
CA TYR A 49 -17.00 -1.28 1.27
C TYR A 49 -16.46 -0.46 2.43
N GLN A 50 -17.05 0.70 2.73
CA GLN A 50 -16.60 1.59 3.83
C GLN A 50 -16.81 0.93 5.19
N GLU A 51 -17.93 0.23 5.38
CA GLU A 51 -18.20 -0.50 6.61
C GLU A 51 -17.29 -1.70 6.79
N VAL A 52 -16.96 -2.42 5.71
CA VAL A 52 -15.92 -3.48 5.74
C VAL A 52 -14.56 -2.89 6.07
N ALA A 53 -14.22 -1.73 5.49
CA ALA A 53 -12.97 -1.04 5.79
C ALA A 53 -12.87 -0.67 7.28
N ALA A 54 -13.94 -0.17 7.88
CA ALA A 54 -13.99 0.14 9.31
C ALA A 54 -13.73 -1.09 10.18
N VAL A 55 -14.36 -2.21 9.87
CA VAL A 55 -14.17 -3.48 10.60
C VAL A 55 -12.73 -3.97 10.52
N VAL A 56 -12.12 -3.98 9.33
CA VAL A 56 -10.75 -4.46 9.11
C VAL A 56 -9.73 -3.53 9.75
N LEU A 57 -9.84 -2.22 9.50
CA LEU A 57 -8.83 -1.26 9.93
C LEU A 57 -8.86 -1.03 11.44
N ALA A 58 -10.01 -1.17 12.10
CA ALA A 58 -10.09 -1.15 13.56
C ALA A 58 -9.28 -2.28 14.23
N LYS A 59 -9.06 -3.42 13.53
CA LYS A 59 -8.20 -4.50 14.04
C LYS A 59 -6.71 -4.20 13.87
N LEU A 60 -6.34 -3.41 12.87
CA LEU A 60 -4.95 -3.06 12.56
C LEU A 60 -4.53 -1.75 13.22
N PHE A 61 -5.45 -0.81 13.40
CA PHE A 61 -5.21 0.51 13.99
C PHE A 61 -6.21 0.84 15.11
N PRO A 62 -6.22 0.06 16.22
CA PRO A 62 -7.13 0.30 17.33
C PRO A 62 -6.86 1.60 18.11
N CYS A 63 -5.81 2.34 17.75
CA CYS A 63 -5.52 3.68 18.30
C CYS A 63 -6.54 4.74 17.86
N PHE A 64 -7.19 4.57 16.71
CA PHE A 64 -8.21 5.51 16.24
C PHE A 64 -9.58 5.14 16.79
N SER A 65 -10.35 6.13 17.22
CA SER A 65 -11.75 5.92 17.59
C SER A 65 -12.58 5.51 16.38
N GLU A 66 -13.65 4.79 16.59
CA GLU A 66 -14.57 4.37 15.52
C GLU A 66 -15.07 5.57 14.71
N ALA A 67 -15.47 6.65 15.38
CA ALA A 67 -15.95 7.86 14.71
C ALA A 67 -14.87 8.49 13.79
N HIS A 68 -13.63 8.62 14.29
CA HIS A 68 -12.53 9.20 13.51
C HIS A 68 -12.13 8.29 12.35
N LEU A 69 -12.09 6.97 12.58
CA LEU A 69 -11.79 6.00 11.52
C LEU A 69 -12.85 6.05 10.40
N ASN A 70 -14.14 6.11 10.77
CA ASN A 70 -15.25 6.23 9.81
C ASN A 70 -15.18 7.54 9.01
N GLU A 71 -14.82 8.66 9.64
CA GLU A 71 -14.62 9.93 8.95
C GLU A 71 -13.53 9.84 7.87
N MET A 72 -12.35 9.29 8.23
CA MET A 72 -11.25 9.08 7.29
C MET A 72 -11.65 8.15 6.13
N ILE A 73 -12.31 7.04 6.43
CA ILE A 73 -12.76 6.05 5.45
C ILE A 73 -13.78 6.66 4.48
N ASN A 74 -14.80 7.36 4.98
CA ASN A 74 -15.82 7.98 4.15
C ASN A 74 -15.25 9.11 3.27
N SER A 75 -14.27 9.85 3.75
CA SER A 75 -13.58 10.87 2.97
C SER A 75 -12.74 10.25 1.86
N ALA A 76 -12.05 9.14 2.15
CA ALA A 76 -11.20 8.44 1.21
C ALA A 76 -12.00 7.71 0.11
N TYR A 77 -12.98 6.91 0.52
CA TYR A 77 -13.78 6.07 -0.39
C TYR A 77 -15.12 6.72 -0.71
N SER A 78 -15.07 7.84 -1.41
CA SER A 78 -16.21 8.67 -1.78
C SER A 78 -16.40 8.77 -3.30
N ASP A 79 -17.58 9.19 -3.74
CA ASP A 79 -17.90 9.45 -5.16
C ASP A 79 -16.95 10.51 -5.79
N ALA A 80 -16.26 11.30 -4.98
CA ALA A 80 -15.25 12.25 -5.45
C ALA A 80 -13.92 11.55 -5.84
N ASN A 81 -13.63 10.39 -5.26
CA ASN A 81 -12.37 9.68 -5.45
C ASN A 81 -12.53 8.41 -6.29
N PHE A 82 -13.74 7.82 -6.34
CA PHE A 82 -14.02 6.57 -7.04
C PHE A 82 -15.19 6.71 -7.99
N SER A 83 -15.10 6.10 -9.16
CA SER A 83 -16.14 6.14 -10.20
C SER A 83 -17.30 5.19 -9.95
N THR A 84 -17.22 4.33 -8.95
CA THR A 84 -18.30 3.43 -8.53
C THR A 84 -18.44 3.43 -7.01
N ARG A 85 -19.69 3.28 -6.53
CA ARG A 85 -20.00 3.20 -5.10
C ARG A 85 -19.53 1.92 -4.44
N ASP A 86 -19.38 0.86 -5.22
CA ASP A 86 -18.88 -0.43 -4.73
C ASP A 86 -17.36 -0.40 -4.48
N ILE A 87 -16.68 0.65 -4.90
CA ILE A 87 -15.24 0.94 -4.74
C ILE A 87 -14.35 -0.13 -5.39
N ALA A 88 -14.53 -1.40 -5.06
CA ALA A 88 -13.80 -2.55 -5.57
C ALA A 88 -14.75 -3.70 -5.92
N PRO A 89 -15.58 -3.56 -6.97
CA PRO A 89 -16.59 -4.55 -7.32
C PRO A 89 -15.98 -5.87 -7.81
N MET A 90 -16.71 -6.96 -7.57
CA MET A 90 -16.39 -8.29 -8.08
C MET A 90 -17.19 -8.60 -9.33
N HIS A 91 -16.52 -8.94 -10.42
CA HIS A 91 -17.13 -9.39 -11.67
C HIS A 91 -16.91 -10.88 -11.92
N SER A 92 -17.99 -11.63 -12.12
CA SER A 92 -17.91 -13.01 -12.60
C SER A 92 -17.46 -13.01 -14.07
N LEU A 93 -16.30 -13.58 -14.34
CA LEU A 93 -15.75 -13.68 -15.69
C LEU A 93 -16.09 -15.03 -16.35
N LEU A 94 -15.98 -16.12 -15.58
CA LEU A 94 -16.29 -17.50 -15.96
C LEU A 94 -16.98 -18.19 -14.78
N GLU A 95 -17.52 -19.39 -14.99
CA GLU A 95 -18.25 -20.15 -13.97
C GLU A 95 -17.56 -20.23 -12.59
N LYS A 96 -16.20 -20.25 -12.56
CA LYS A 96 -15.41 -20.37 -11.33
C LYS A 96 -14.29 -19.34 -11.24
N VAL A 97 -14.40 -18.27 -12.02
CA VAL A 97 -13.39 -17.18 -12.06
C VAL A 97 -14.09 -15.86 -11.94
N SER A 98 -13.75 -15.12 -10.89
CA SER A 98 -14.18 -13.75 -10.70
C SER A 98 -12.99 -12.79 -10.73
N VAL A 99 -13.22 -11.57 -11.16
CA VAL A 99 -12.22 -10.51 -11.22
C VAL A 99 -12.59 -9.45 -10.20
N LEU A 100 -11.66 -9.16 -9.30
CA LEU A 100 -11.75 -8.01 -8.39
C LEU A 100 -11.20 -6.78 -9.10
N GLU A 101 -12.05 -5.80 -9.36
CA GLU A 101 -11.67 -4.57 -10.07
C GLU A 101 -11.12 -3.53 -9.08
N LEU A 102 -9.86 -3.13 -9.26
CA LEU A 102 -9.17 -2.19 -8.38
C LEU A 102 -8.78 -0.89 -9.10
N PHE A 103 -9.42 -0.59 -10.25
CA PHE A 103 -9.07 0.52 -11.13
C PHE A 103 -10.09 1.67 -11.13
N HIS A 104 -11.01 1.70 -10.18
CA HIS A 104 -12.07 2.71 -10.10
C HIS A 104 -11.67 4.01 -9.41
N GLY A 105 -10.43 4.09 -8.89
CA GLY A 105 -9.88 5.30 -8.29
C GLY A 105 -9.45 6.35 -9.33
N ARG A 106 -9.04 7.53 -8.85
CA ARG A 106 -8.71 8.71 -9.69
C ARG A 106 -7.61 8.47 -10.71
N THR A 107 -6.64 7.62 -10.40
CA THR A 107 -5.51 7.34 -11.30
C THR A 107 -5.65 6.03 -12.05
N GLN A 108 -6.75 5.31 -11.81
CA GLN A 108 -7.06 4.00 -12.40
C GLN A 108 -6.02 2.92 -12.09
N ALA A 109 -5.21 3.11 -11.06
CA ALA A 109 -4.27 2.14 -10.53
C ALA A 109 -4.79 1.54 -9.22
N PHE A 110 -4.53 0.25 -8.97
CA PHE A 110 -4.93 -0.38 -7.71
C PHE A 110 -4.34 0.33 -6.47
N LYS A 111 -3.30 1.11 -6.66
CA LYS A 111 -2.65 1.90 -5.61
C LYS A 111 -3.54 2.99 -5.03
N ASP A 112 -4.56 3.43 -5.78
CA ASP A 112 -5.58 4.35 -5.29
C ASP A 112 -6.32 3.80 -4.08
N MET A 113 -6.51 2.47 -4.01
CA MET A 113 -7.17 1.81 -2.89
C MET A 113 -6.52 2.12 -1.54
N ALA A 114 -5.20 2.26 -1.53
CA ALA A 114 -4.46 2.61 -0.32
C ALA A 114 -4.14 4.12 -0.27
N LEU A 115 -3.78 4.74 -1.38
CA LEU A 115 -3.32 6.13 -1.40
C LEU A 115 -4.45 7.15 -1.28
N SER A 116 -5.71 6.76 -1.46
CA SER A 116 -6.86 7.61 -1.11
C SER A 116 -7.07 7.71 0.41
N LEU A 117 -6.73 6.67 1.18
CA LEU A 117 -6.91 6.65 2.64
C LEU A 117 -5.64 7.05 3.41
N PHE A 118 -4.47 6.69 2.91
CA PHE A 118 -3.22 6.87 3.63
C PHE A 118 -2.94 8.32 4.07
N PRO A 119 -3.24 9.37 3.29
CA PRO A 119 -3.05 10.75 3.74
C PRO A 119 -3.82 11.07 5.03
N TYR A 120 -5.04 10.60 5.15
CA TYR A 120 -5.86 10.79 6.37
C TYR A 120 -5.26 10.04 7.57
N LEU A 121 -4.84 8.79 7.37
CA LEU A 121 -4.16 8.01 8.42
C LEU A 121 -2.87 8.67 8.87
N LEU A 122 -2.08 9.24 7.95
CA LEU A 122 -0.82 9.91 8.25
C LEU A 122 -1.03 11.18 9.06
N VAL A 123 -1.99 12.02 8.65
CA VAL A 123 -2.33 13.26 9.39
C VAL A 123 -2.85 12.94 10.78
N ALA A 124 -3.75 11.96 10.91
CA ALA A 124 -4.26 11.50 12.19
C ALA A 124 -3.15 10.92 13.09
N ALA A 125 -2.19 10.19 12.52
CA ALA A 125 -1.03 9.69 13.24
C ALA A 125 -0.11 10.83 13.72
N LYS A 126 0.13 11.84 12.87
CA LYS A 126 0.90 13.04 13.19
C LYS A 126 0.27 13.80 14.38
N GLU A 127 -1.04 13.97 14.36
CA GLU A 127 -1.78 14.61 15.43
C GLU A 127 -1.71 13.83 16.75
N ALA A 128 -1.89 12.51 16.68
CA ALA A 128 -1.82 11.62 17.84
C ALA A 128 -0.42 11.58 18.49
N GLU A 129 0.64 11.67 17.71
CA GLU A 129 2.03 11.79 18.19
C GLU A 129 2.36 13.23 18.68
N GLY A 130 1.50 14.20 18.46
CA GLY A 130 1.76 15.61 18.77
C GLY A 130 2.89 16.22 17.95
N GLU A 131 3.21 15.62 16.79
CA GLU A 131 4.30 16.07 15.91
C GLU A 131 3.92 17.40 15.22
N LYS A 132 4.80 18.40 15.35
CA LYS A 132 4.61 19.76 14.80
C LYS A 132 5.32 19.98 13.47
N LYS A 133 6.29 19.11 13.14
CA LYS A 133 7.03 19.25 11.89
C LYS A 133 6.13 18.97 10.68
N GLU A 134 6.44 19.61 9.56
CA GLU A 134 5.88 19.26 8.26
C GLU A 134 6.40 17.87 7.83
N VAL A 135 5.54 17.05 7.23
CA VAL A 135 5.94 15.72 6.78
C VAL A 135 6.32 15.79 5.30
N LEU A 136 7.58 15.58 4.99
CA LEU A 136 8.06 15.43 3.61
C LEU A 136 8.02 13.95 3.21
N ILE A 137 7.07 13.64 2.33
CA ILE A 137 6.85 12.30 1.82
C ILE A 137 7.74 12.08 0.62
N LEU A 138 8.67 11.14 0.73
CA LEU A 138 9.60 10.76 -0.33
C LEU A 138 9.11 9.47 -0.99
N THR A 139 8.99 9.49 -2.31
CA THR A 139 8.47 8.36 -3.09
C THR A 139 9.34 8.11 -4.31
N ALA A 140 9.88 6.90 -4.44
CA ALA A 140 10.44 6.40 -5.69
C ALA A 140 9.34 5.68 -6.47
N THR A 141 9.33 5.85 -7.79
CA THR A 141 8.29 5.24 -8.64
C THR A 141 8.82 4.78 -9.98
N SER A 142 8.23 3.70 -10.49
CA SER A 142 8.30 3.28 -11.90
C SER A 142 7.10 3.79 -12.72
N GLY A 143 6.25 4.67 -12.15
CA GLY A 143 5.12 5.30 -12.85
C GLY A 143 3.88 5.48 -11.96
N ASP A 144 3.02 4.49 -11.89
CA ASP A 144 1.68 4.57 -11.29
C ASP A 144 1.66 4.86 -9.77
N THR A 145 2.64 4.37 -9.00
CA THR A 145 2.76 4.72 -7.57
C THR A 145 2.98 6.21 -7.38
N GLY A 146 3.85 6.82 -8.20
CA GLY A 146 4.13 8.25 -8.12
C GLY A 146 2.88 9.07 -8.39
N LYS A 147 2.16 8.78 -9.48
CA LYS A 147 0.93 9.49 -9.83
C LYS A 147 -0.13 9.33 -8.73
N ALA A 148 -0.36 8.12 -8.24
CA ALA A 148 -1.34 7.88 -7.20
C ALA A 148 -0.97 8.55 -5.86
N ALA A 149 0.33 8.60 -5.50
CA ALA A 149 0.79 9.29 -4.31
C ALA A 149 0.65 10.82 -4.43
N LEU A 150 1.02 11.38 -5.57
CA LEU A 150 0.82 12.81 -5.85
C LEU A 150 -0.65 13.21 -5.75
N GLU A 151 -1.55 12.41 -6.33
CA GLU A 151 -2.99 12.66 -6.30
C GLU A 151 -3.56 12.54 -4.88
N GLY A 152 -3.11 11.53 -4.11
CA GLY A 152 -3.58 11.30 -2.75
C GLY A 152 -3.13 12.38 -1.77
N PHE A 153 -1.89 12.87 -1.89
CA PHE A 153 -1.32 13.88 -1.01
C PHE A 153 -1.47 15.33 -1.50
N LYS A 154 -2.09 15.52 -2.68
CA LYS A 154 -2.33 16.85 -3.22
C LYS A 154 -3.03 17.74 -2.20
N ASP A 155 -2.41 18.88 -1.88
CA ASP A 155 -2.92 19.92 -1.00
C ASP A 155 -3.36 19.44 0.41
N VAL A 156 -2.81 18.30 0.88
CA VAL A 156 -3.05 17.80 2.24
C VAL A 156 -2.25 18.64 3.24
N PRO A 157 -2.92 19.32 4.18
CA PRO A 157 -2.25 20.23 5.12
C PRO A 157 -1.16 19.53 5.96
N GLY A 158 -0.04 20.22 6.16
CA GLY A 158 1.07 19.72 6.97
C GLY A 158 1.88 18.61 6.31
N THR A 159 1.72 18.43 4.97
CA THR A 159 2.48 17.47 4.19
C THR A 159 3.06 18.10 2.92
N HIS A 160 4.21 17.61 2.51
CA HIS A 160 4.81 17.85 1.20
C HIS A 160 5.14 16.51 0.57
N ILE A 161 5.03 16.39 -0.74
CA ILE A 161 5.39 15.17 -1.45
C ILE A 161 6.41 15.44 -2.54
N GLN A 162 7.49 14.67 -2.52
CA GLN A 162 8.53 14.65 -3.54
C GLN A 162 8.57 13.26 -4.18
N VAL A 163 8.30 13.20 -5.47
CA VAL A 163 8.39 11.96 -6.26
C VAL A 163 9.64 11.97 -7.10
N PHE A 164 10.39 10.86 -7.06
CA PHE A 164 11.54 10.60 -7.93
C PHE A 164 11.21 9.47 -8.90
N TYR A 165 11.49 9.69 -10.18
CA TYR A 165 11.31 8.68 -11.21
C TYR A 165 12.49 8.64 -12.19
N PRO A 166 12.86 7.46 -12.74
CA PRO A 166 13.92 7.35 -13.73
C PRO A 166 13.44 7.87 -15.08
N THR A 167 14.25 8.71 -15.75
CA THR A 167 13.93 9.30 -17.07
C THR A 167 13.58 8.26 -18.13
N ASP A 168 14.29 7.14 -18.13
CA ASP A 168 14.14 6.08 -19.14
C ASP A 168 13.35 4.86 -18.63
N GLY A 169 12.84 4.92 -17.38
CA GLY A 169 12.19 3.80 -16.68
C GLY A 169 10.67 3.94 -16.52
N VAL A 170 10.05 4.99 -17.06
CA VAL A 170 8.59 5.23 -17.01
C VAL A 170 8.06 5.44 -18.41
N SER A 171 6.80 5.04 -18.65
CA SER A 171 6.17 5.35 -19.92
C SER A 171 5.99 6.87 -20.10
N PRO A 172 6.04 7.39 -21.34
CA PRO A 172 5.84 8.82 -21.60
C PRO A 172 4.52 9.36 -21.00
N MET A 173 3.46 8.56 -21.06
CA MET A 173 2.16 8.90 -20.47
C MET A 173 2.24 9.07 -18.94
N GLN A 174 2.89 8.13 -18.25
CA GLN A 174 3.03 8.20 -16.81
C GLN A 174 3.93 9.36 -16.37
N ALA A 175 5.02 9.61 -17.10
CA ALA A 175 5.87 10.78 -16.87
C ALA A 175 5.07 12.08 -17.00
N GLU A 176 4.28 12.21 -18.08
CA GLU A 176 3.43 13.39 -18.33
C GLU A 176 2.36 13.55 -17.24
N GLN A 177 1.71 12.47 -16.80
CA GLN A 177 0.73 12.50 -15.72
C GLN A 177 1.33 13.02 -14.39
N MET A 178 2.57 12.63 -14.07
CA MET A 178 3.25 13.13 -12.87
C MET A 178 3.70 14.57 -13.03
N GLN A 179 4.30 14.94 -14.16
CA GLN A 179 4.80 16.30 -14.42
C GLN A 179 3.69 17.36 -14.47
N LYS A 180 2.48 16.95 -14.91
CA LYS A 180 1.30 17.82 -14.95
C LYS A 180 0.46 17.78 -13.68
N GLN A 181 0.92 17.09 -12.64
CA GLN A 181 0.20 17.08 -11.36
C GLN A 181 0.19 18.48 -10.76
N GLU A 182 -0.99 18.99 -10.56
CA GLU A 182 -1.22 20.26 -9.85
C GLU A 182 -1.25 20.04 -8.34
N GLY A 183 -0.87 21.05 -7.58
CA GLY A 183 -0.89 21.10 -6.12
C GLY A 183 0.26 21.96 -5.58
N GLU A 184 0.02 22.68 -4.49
CA GLU A 184 1.02 23.59 -3.93
C GLU A 184 2.12 22.84 -3.14
N ASN A 185 1.81 21.63 -2.68
CA ASN A 185 2.69 20.80 -1.87
C ASN A 185 3.31 19.60 -2.62
N VAL A 186 3.13 19.53 -3.96
CA VAL A 186 3.62 18.42 -4.79
C VAL A 186 4.85 18.81 -5.59
N ASN A 187 5.83 17.91 -5.67
CA ASN A 187 7.01 18.08 -6.50
C ASN A 187 7.44 16.78 -7.14
N VAL A 188 7.99 16.86 -8.35
CA VAL A 188 8.38 15.72 -9.16
C VAL A 188 9.76 15.95 -9.75
N THR A 189 10.66 14.98 -9.59
CA THR A 189 12.03 15.06 -10.10
C THR A 189 12.37 13.80 -10.89
N ALA A 190 12.76 14.01 -12.16
CA ALA A 190 13.34 12.95 -12.96
C ALA A 190 14.81 12.74 -12.58
N ILE A 191 15.25 11.49 -12.50
CA ILE A 191 16.64 11.13 -12.20
C ILE A 191 17.25 10.35 -13.33
N HIS A 192 18.57 10.44 -13.49
CA HIS A 192 19.35 9.51 -14.31
C HIS A 192 19.64 8.25 -13.50
N GLY A 193 19.24 7.09 -14.02
CA GLY A 193 19.33 5.80 -13.34
C GLY A 193 18.07 4.97 -13.56
N ASN A 194 17.92 3.90 -12.80
CA ASN A 194 16.75 3.04 -12.82
C ASN A 194 15.90 3.20 -11.54
N PHE A 195 14.80 2.43 -11.44
CA PHE A 195 13.92 2.47 -10.28
C PHE A 195 14.64 2.01 -8.99
N ASP A 196 15.50 1.00 -9.07
CA ASP A 196 16.22 0.47 -7.91
C ASP A 196 17.23 1.50 -7.38
N ASP A 197 17.86 2.29 -8.26
CA ASP A 197 18.75 3.41 -7.87
C ASP A 197 17.97 4.45 -7.07
N ALA A 198 16.78 4.84 -7.55
CA ALA A 198 15.90 5.78 -6.83
C ALA A 198 15.47 5.24 -5.47
N GLN A 199 15.09 3.97 -5.41
CA GLN A 199 14.62 3.32 -4.18
C GLN A 199 15.76 3.16 -3.17
N GLN A 200 16.94 2.76 -3.60
CA GLN A 200 18.12 2.67 -2.74
C GLN A 200 18.55 4.03 -2.20
N PHE A 201 18.49 5.07 -3.04
CA PHE A 201 18.75 6.44 -2.59
C PHE A 201 17.81 6.83 -1.45
N LEU A 202 16.49 6.61 -1.61
CA LEU A 202 15.53 6.92 -0.56
C LEU A 202 15.73 6.09 0.70
N LYS A 203 15.99 4.79 0.57
CA LYS A 203 16.30 3.93 1.74
C LYS A 203 17.51 4.46 2.52
N ARG A 204 18.56 4.90 1.84
CA ARG A 204 19.75 5.53 2.50
C ARG A 204 19.35 6.83 3.20
N LEU A 205 18.56 7.67 2.55
CA LEU A 205 18.13 8.95 3.11
C LEU A 205 17.31 8.79 4.39
N PHE A 206 16.45 7.77 4.46
CA PHE A 206 15.64 7.47 5.65
C PHE A 206 16.46 7.02 6.87
N VAL A 207 17.62 6.38 6.66
CA VAL A 207 18.49 5.91 7.74
C VAL A 207 19.67 6.83 8.03
N ASP A 208 19.86 7.88 7.23
CA ASP A 208 20.92 8.88 7.42
C ASP A 208 20.52 9.88 8.50
N LYS A 209 21.09 9.71 9.69
CA LYS A 209 20.82 10.54 10.86
C LYS A 209 21.22 11.99 10.68
N GLU A 210 22.36 12.27 10.03
CA GLU A 210 22.83 13.64 9.80
C GLU A 210 21.84 14.42 8.93
N THR A 211 21.39 13.82 7.85
CA THR A 211 20.36 14.42 6.98
C THR A 211 19.02 14.57 7.71
N ALA A 212 18.59 13.57 8.46
CA ALA A 212 17.35 13.62 9.22
C ALA A 212 17.35 14.74 10.26
N GLU A 213 18.45 14.91 11.00
CA GLU A 213 18.65 16.00 11.97
C GLU A 213 18.65 17.38 11.29
N ALA A 214 19.40 17.54 10.20
CA ALA A 214 19.46 18.80 9.44
C ALA A 214 18.10 19.24 8.86
N VAL A 215 17.25 18.28 8.47
CA VAL A 215 15.90 18.52 8.00
C VAL A 215 14.96 18.82 9.18
N ALA A 216 15.13 18.12 10.30
CA ALA A 216 14.34 18.32 11.52
C ALA A 216 14.56 19.73 12.12
N GLU A 217 15.78 20.30 12.06
CA GLU A 217 16.09 21.68 12.45
C GLU A 217 15.31 22.71 11.64
N LYS A 218 14.91 22.35 10.41
CA LYS A 218 14.05 23.19 9.55
C LYS A 218 12.54 22.97 9.77
N GLY A 219 12.16 22.17 10.78
CA GLY A 219 10.78 21.87 11.08
C GLY A 219 10.16 20.84 10.13
N VAL A 220 10.97 19.97 9.52
CA VAL A 220 10.50 18.92 8.57
C VAL A 220 10.93 17.55 9.05
N MET A 221 10.14 16.53 8.76
CA MET A 221 10.50 15.12 8.95
C MET A 221 10.22 14.31 7.70
N PHE A 222 10.92 13.20 7.52
CA PHE A 222 10.68 12.30 6.41
C PHE A 222 9.60 11.26 6.69
N SER A 223 8.83 10.92 5.67
CA SER A 223 7.97 9.74 5.61
C SER A 223 7.96 9.18 4.18
N SER A 224 7.37 8.00 3.99
CA SER A 224 7.30 7.35 2.69
C SER A 224 5.90 6.96 2.31
N ALA A 225 5.54 7.18 1.03
CA ALA A 225 4.32 6.65 0.43
C ALA A 225 4.58 5.40 -0.44
N ASN A 226 5.76 4.80 -0.39
CA ASN A 226 6.02 3.49 -0.99
C ASN A 226 5.35 2.35 -0.20
N SER A 227 5.31 1.15 -0.76
CA SER A 227 4.68 -0.04 -0.14
C SER A 227 5.35 -0.52 1.14
N ILE A 228 6.49 0.05 1.51
CA ILE A 228 7.19 -0.19 2.78
C ILE A 228 6.44 0.37 3.99
N ASN A 229 5.54 1.33 3.82
CA ASN A 229 4.74 1.89 4.90
C ASN A 229 3.50 1.03 5.16
N ILE A 230 3.25 0.69 6.43
CA ILE A 230 2.06 -0.10 6.83
C ILE A 230 0.74 0.61 6.46
N GLY A 231 0.72 1.93 6.38
CA GLY A 231 -0.41 2.72 5.89
C GLY A 231 -0.74 2.47 4.41
N ARG A 232 0.20 1.89 3.66
CA ARG A 232 -0.01 1.42 2.29
C ARG A 232 -0.47 -0.04 2.24
N LEU A 233 -0.05 -0.86 3.19
CA LEU A 233 -0.37 -2.28 3.23
C LEU A 233 -1.77 -2.53 3.83
N ALA A 234 -2.07 -1.93 4.97
CA ALA A 234 -3.29 -2.20 5.73
C ALA A 234 -4.59 -1.94 4.94
N PRO A 235 -4.74 -0.84 4.18
CA PRO A 235 -5.95 -0.61 3.36
C PRO A 235 -6.14 -1.67 2.26
N GLN A 236 -5.08 -2.34 1.84
CA GLN A 236 -5.19 -3.40 0.83
C GLN A 236 -5.79 -4.70 1.39
N VAL A 237 -5.76 -4.91 2.69
CA VAL A 237 -6.43 -6.06 3.33
C VAL A 237 -7.95 -5.97 3.11
N VAL A 238 -8.49 -4.74 3.11
CA VAL A 238 -9.91 -4.46 3.02
C VAL A 238 -10.56 -5.08 1.79
N TYR A 239 -9.98 -4.87 0.61
CA TYR A 239 -10.61 -5.35 -0.62
C TYR A 239 -10.60 -6.87 -0.76
N TYR A 240 -9.70 -7.59 -0.09
CA TYR A 240 -9.75 -9.05 -0.03
C TYR A 240 -10.85 -9.56 0.90
N VAL A 241 -11.06 -8.86 2.02
CA VAL A 241 -12.17 -9.15 2.93
C VAL A 241 -13.51 -8.84 2.27
N ASN A 242 -13.59 -7.68 1.58
CA ASN A 242 -14.78 -7.30 0.81
C ASN A 242 -15.08 -8.30 -0.32
N ALA A 243 -14.05 -8.73 -1.06
CA ALA A 243 -14.21 -9.74 -2.11
C ALA A 243 -14.82 -11.04 -1.59
N TYR A 244 -14.40 -11.51 -0.41
CA TYR A 244 -15.02 -12.66 0.23
C TYR A 244 -16.50 -12.42 0.52
N ALA A 245 -16.84 -11.29 1.11
CA ALA A 245 -18.22 -10.95 1.42
C ALA A 245 -19.10 -10.91 0.17
N GLU A 246 -18.60 -10.32 -0.92
CA GLU A 246 -19.30 -10.26 -2.21
C GLU A 246 -19.44 -11.64 -2.87
N LEU A 247 -18.41 -12.49 -2.86
CA LEU A 247 -18.47 -13.84 -3.42
C LEU A 247 -19.55 -14.68 -2.74
N VAL A 248 -19.69 -14.59 -1.41
CA VAL A 248 -20.75 -15.28 -0.67
C VAL A 248 -22.11 -14.65 -0.97
N ALA A 249 -22.22 -13.33 -0.98
CA ALA A 249 -23.49 -12.62 -1.25
C ALA A 249 -24.01 -12.91 -2.68
N GLN A 250 -23.12 -13.07 -3.65
CA GLN A 250 -23.44 -13.43 -5.03
C GLN A 250 -23.75 -14.93 -5.21
N GLY A 251 -23.54 -15.74 -4.17
CA GLY A 251 -23.70 -17.20 -4.23
C GLY A 251 -22.63 -17.92 -5.07
N ALA A 252 -21.51 -17.25 -5.32
CA ALA A 252 -20.38 -17.83 -6.06
C ALA A 252 -19.61 -18.87 -5.22
N ILE A 253 -19.61 -18.69 -3.90
CA ILE A 253 -19.08 -19.63 -2.90
C ILE A 253 -20.06 -19.70 -1.71
N HIS A 254 -19.95 -20.77 -0.91
CA HIS A 254 -20.65 -20.85 0.37
C HIS A 254 -19.83 -20.16 1.48
N GLU A 255 -20.48 -19.83 2.60
CA GLU A 255 -19.80 -19.39 3.81
C GLU A 255 -18.76 -20.45 4.23
N ASP A 256 -17.55 -20.01 4.61
CA ASP A 256 -16.38 -20.84 4.94
C ASP A 256 -15.81 -21.66 3.78
N GLU A 257 -16.35 -21.57 2.57
CA GLU A 257 -15.75 -22.21 1.41
C GLU A 257 -14.46 -21.47 1.00
N ALA A 258 -13.38 -22.25 0.85
CA ALA A 258 -12.07 -21.69 0.49
C ALA A 258 -12.02 -21.29 -0.99
N PHE A 259 -11.53 -20.07 -1.25
CA PHE A 259 -11.26 -19.57 -2.60
C PHE A 259 -9.78 -19.22 -2.79
N ASN A 260 -9.30 -19.31 -4.02
CA ASN A 260 -7.93 -18.99 -4.35
C ASN A 260 -7.82 -17.58 -4.90
N VAL A 261 -6.70 -16.92 -4.61
CA VAL A 261 -6.43 -15.55 -5.08
C VAL A 261 -5.20 -15.55 -5.97
N VAL A 262 -5.32 -15.00 -7.18
CA VAL A 262 -4.21 -14.80 -8.13
C VAL A 262 -3.88 -13.32 -8.17
N VAL A 263 -2.65 -12.96 -7.85
CA VAL A 263 -2.21 -11.58 -7.73
C VAL A 263 -1.02 -11.33 -8.67
N PRO A 264 -1.17 -10.42 -9.66
CA PRO A 264 -0.02 -9.88 -10.37
C PRO A 264 0.91 -9.20 -9.36
N THR A 265 2.16 -9.65 -9.30
CA THR A 265 3.04 -9.32 -8.18
C THR A 265 4.35 -8.69 -8.63
N GLY A 266 4.70 -7.56 -8.00
CA GLY A 266 6.00 -6.88 -8.09
C GLY A 266 6.59 -6.73 -6.68
N ASN A 267 6.27 -5.64 -5.97
CA ASN A 267 6.76 -5.35 -4.61
C ASN A 267 6.22 -6.25 -3.49
N PHE A 268 5.45 -7.26 -3.81
CA PHE A 268 4.84 -8.24 -2.89
C PHE A 268 3.77 -7.69 -1.93
N GLY A 269 3.58 -6.38 -1.82
CA GLY A 269 2.64 -5.76 -0.87
C GLY A 269 1.19 -6.20 -1.06
N ASN A 270 0.72 -6.27 -2.31
CA ASN A 270 -0.65 -6.65 -2.63
C ASN A 270 -0.95 -8.12 -2.19
N ILE A 271 -0.10 -9.08 -2.55
CA ILE A 271 -0.30 -10.49 -2.15
C ILE A 271 -0.09 -10.69 -0.64
N LEU A 272 0.79 -9.90 -0.01
CA LEU A 272 0.96 -9.89 1.45
C LEU A 272 -0.32 -9.42 2.15
N ALA A 273 -1.03 -8.45 1.59
CA ALA A 273 -2.33 -8.04 2.12
C ALA A 273 -3.38 -9.16 2.04
N ALA A 274 -3.39 -9.95 0.96
CA ALA A 274 -4.22 -11.16 0.88
C ALA A 274 -3.82 -12.20 1.93
N TYR A 275 -2.52 -12.36 2.19
CA TYR A 275 -2.05 -13.22 3.28
C TYR A 275 -2.51 -12.71 4.65
N TYR A 276 -2.50 -11.41 4.87
CA TYR A 276 -3.03 -10.80 6.10
C TYR A 276 -4.53 -11.08 6.25
N ALA A 277 -5.33 -10.89 5.19
CA ALA A 277 -6.75 -11.25 5.21
C ALA A 277 -6.97 -12.72 5.59
N LYS A 278 -6.17 -13.63 4.98
CA LYS A 278 -6.18 -15.06 5.33
C LYS A 278 -5.86 -15.30 6.80
N LYS A 279 -4.83 -14.65 7.35
CA LYS A 279 -4.45 -14.76 8.77
C LYS A 279 -5.53 -14.20 9.69
N MET A 280 -6.26 -13.17 9.26
CA MET A 280 -7.36 -12.59 10.02
C MET A 280 -8.62 -13.48 10.06
N GLY A 281 -8.68 -14.54 9.25
CA GLY A 281 -9.76 -15.53 9.32
C GLY A 281 -10.56 -15.71 8.02
N ILE A 282 -10.23 -14.94 6.95
CA ILE A 282 -10.88 -15.10 5.65
C ILE A 282 -10.44 -16.42 5.01
N PRO A 283 -11.37 -17.24 4.46
CA PRO A 283 -11.07 -18.60 3.97
C PRO A 283 -10.35 -18.58 2.61
N ILE A 284 -9.22 -17.86 2.52
CA ILE A 284 -8.37 -17.84 1.34
C ILE A 284 -7.56 -19.14 1.31
N GLY A 285 -7.72 -19.90 0.22
CA GLY A 285 -7.00 -21.14 -0.02
C GLY A 285 -5.55 -20.87 -0.46
N LYS A 286 -5.28 -20.97 -1.76
CA LYS A 286 -3.97 -20.71 -2.34
C LYS A 286 -3.83 -19.23 -2.70
N LEU A 287 -2.66 -18.67 -2.42
CA LEU A 287 -2.19 -17.40 -2.97
C LEU A 287 -1.27 -17.72 -4.15
N VAL A 288 -1.62 -17.24 -5.32
CA VAL A 288 -0.83 -17.44 -6.55
C VAL A 288 -0.13 -16.14 -6.88
N CYS A 289 1.18 -16.14 -6.76
CA CYS A 289 2.05 -15.03 -7.13
C CYS A 289 2.30 -15.06 -8.63
N ALA A 290 1.60 -14.23 -9.40
CA ALA A 290 1.77 -14.17 -10.84
C ALA A 290 2.88 -13.17 -11.19
N SER A 291 3.91 -13.62 -11.90
CA SER A 291 5.05 -12.80 -12.35
C SER A 291 4.98 -12.54 -13.85
N ASN A 292 5.55 -11.42 -14.30
CA ASN A 292 5.90 -11.19 -15.69
C ASN A 292 7.31 -11.76 -15.99
N GLN A 293 8.02 -11.26 -17.02
CA GLN A 293 9.38 -11.69 -17.32
C GLN A 293 10.39 -11.43 -16.19
N ASN A 294 10.10 -10.49 -15.30
CA ASN A 294 10.89 -10.25 -14.09
C ASN A 294 10.44 -11.23 -12.99
N ASN A 295 10.78 -12.51 -13.15
CA ASN A 295 10.24 -13.64 -12.42
C ASN A 295 11.08 -14.08 -11.20
N VAL A 296 11.78 -13.17 -10.55
CA VAL A 296 12.63 -13.46 -9.38
C VAL A 296 11.90 -14.22 -8.28
N LEU A 297 10.63 -13.86 -8.02
CA LEU A 297 9.80 -14.54 -7.01
C LEU A 297 9.43 -15.96 -7.42
N THR A 298 9.13 -16.21 -8.71
CA THR A 298 8.85 -17.56 -9.22
C THR A 298 10.04 -18.47 -8.99
N ASP A 299 11.23 -18.04 -9.42
CA ASP A 299 12.46 -18.80 -9.24
C ASP A 299 12.78 -19.03 -7.75
N PHE A 300 12.54 -18.02 -6.90
CA PHE A 300 12.70 -18.18 -5.45
C PHE A 300 11.78 -19.28 -4.89
N PHE A 301 10.49 -19.28 -5.25
CA PHE A 301 9.56 -20.29 -4.77
C PHE A 301 9.87 -21.70 -5.30
N GLU A 302 10.52 -21.81 -6.46
CA GLU A 302 10.92 -23.10 -7.04
C GLU A 302 12.22 -23.64 -6.43
N ASN A 303 13.21 -22.79 -6.17
CA ASN A 303 14.56 -23.22 -5.80
C ASN A 303 15.09 -22.70 -4.46
N GLY A 304 14.35 -21.78 -3.79
CA GLY A 304 14.71 -21.22 -2.48
C GLY A 304 15.82 -20.15 -2.52
N THR A 305 16.23 -19.69 -3.72
CA THR A 305 17.29 -18.68 -3.86
C THR A 305 16.72 -17.39 -4.44
N TYR A 306 16.85 -16.29 -3.70
CA TYR A 306 16.47 -14.96 -4.18
C TYR A 306 17.66 -14.33 -4.92
N ASP A 307 17.71 -14.52 -6.25
CA ASP A 307 18.80 -14.02 -7.10
C ASP A 307 18.39 -12.78 -7.88
N MET A 308 18.96 -11.62 -7.48
CA MET A 308 18.78 -10.33 -8.16
C MET A 308 19.80 -10.10 -9.29
N ASN A 309 20.83 -10.95 -9.45
CA ASN A 309 21.83 -10.83 -10.50
C ASN A 309 21.28 -11.38 -11.83
N ARG A 310 20.33 -10.67 -12.41
CA ARG A 310 19.62 -11.06 -13.63
C ARG A 310 19.26 -9.85 -14.49
N PRO A 311 18.95 -10.03 -15.79
CA PRO A 311 18.47 -8.96 -16.64
C PRO A 311 17.16 -8.36 -16.12
N PHE A 312 17.01 -7.04 -16.23
CA PHE A 312 15.75 -6.35 -16.04
C PHE A 312 15.03 -6.24 -17.40
N TYR A 313 13.74 -6.57 -17.39
CA TYR A 313 12.89 -6.51 -18.59
C TYR A 313 11.82 -5.44 -18.43
N THR A 314 11.72 -4.53 -19.39
CA THR A 314 10.59 -3.60 -19.49
C THR A 314 9.42 -4.32 -20.18
N THR A 315 8.28 -4.42 -19.49
CA THR A 315 7.09 -5.15 -19.96
C THR A 315 5.89 -4.23 -20.14
N ILE A 316 4.77 -4.78 -20.63
CA ILE A 316 3.47 -4.05 -20.69
C ILE A 316 2.81 -3.92 -19.31
N SER A 317 3.41 -4.47 -18.25
CA SER A 317 2.97 -4.33 -16.85
C SER A 317 4.04 -3.66 -15.99
N PRO A 318 4.38 -2.39 -16.25
CA PRO A 318 5.54 -1.71 -15.66
C PRO A 318 5.50 -1.65 -14.13
N SER A 319 4.32 -1.64 -13.53
CA SER A 319 4.15 -1.70 -12.06
C SER A 319 4.69 -2.98 -11.42
N MET A 320 4.85 -4.04 -12.22
CA MET A 320 5.33 -5.36 -11.81
C MET A 320 6.75 -5.63 -12.30
N ASP A 321 7.41 -4.68 -12.98
CA ASP A 321 8.80 -4.77 -13.41
C ASP A 321 9.73 -4.47 -12.22
N ILE A 322 9.89 -5.46 -11.37
CA ILE A 322 10.60 -5.37 -10.07
C ILE A 322 11.54 -6.55 -9.93
N LEU A 323 12.80 -6.30 -9.55
CA LEU A 323 13.75 -7.33 -9.16
C LEU A 323 13.87 -7.45 -7.64
N GLU A 324 13.80 -6.33 -6.90
CA GLU A 324 13.79 -6.31 -5.44
C GLU A 324 12.38 -6.07 -4.90
N SER A 325 11.73 -7.12 -4.42
CA SER A 325 10.38 -7.05 -3.85
C SER A 325 10.43 -6.53 -2.41
N SER A 326 10.11 -5.25 -2.20
CA SER A 326 10.29 -4.54 -0.92
C SER A 326 9.52 -5.12 0.27
N ASN A 327 8.47 -5.89 0.05
CA ASN A 327 7.66 -6.52 1.09
C ASN A 327 7.91 -8.04 1.22
N PHE A 328 9.00 -8.53 0.61
CA PHE A 328 9.43 -9.92 0.70
C PHE A 328 10.65 -10.01 1.64
N GLU A 329 10.41 -9.81 2.94
CA GLU A 329 11.44 -9.79 3.98
C GLU A 329 11.07 -10.68 5.18
#